data_bd9263cbbf2681a6f57612f53e929674
#
_entry.id   bd9263cbbf2681a6f57612f53e929674
#
_cell.length_a   1.000
_cell.length_b   1.000
_cell.length_c   1.000
_cell.angle_alpha   90.00
_cell.angle_beta   90.00
_cell.angle_gamma   90.00
#
_symmetry.space_group_name_H-M   'P 1'
#
loop_
_entity.id
_entity.type
_entity.pdbx_description
1 polymer ?
#
loop_
_entity_poly.entity_id
_entity_poly.type
_entity_poly.pdbx_seq_one_letter_code
_entity_poly.pdbx_strand_id
1 'polypeptide(L)'
;MFQRGKVMIQSRRGMVPMSRPGRRALCAGLVLGLLPMIQPAFAETALPGELGPKVVTEHKVKSLVGPSVQIDEAGALSLAWMEEDKEVRSVMYARGTEPGGPMGAPVRINRPEDVPYWRQEAPALVVQGDDVFVTWGLAHPKATPQQPFATELRLSRSIDGGKTFHPSVGVNDDPGVIQHTFDALHRDADGRLHLSWIDGREGKKEPGTYVARSLDRGVTITRNLKVDEGTCVCCRTAVTSGPDGMVYVAWRKIFEGSVRETVVARSTDHGETFEPPVIVGHDKWVFPACPHRPASMGVDRQGRLYVVWYTEGTDEIPAVYVAYSDDRGRTFSPKRQLNVSRNTFPDHPQIAVDPEGRLVVIWEEQGPVKRDVVMSVSTDRGAAFTTPRKLNERKSQTPVVAVNRQGVFALAWMEHAMPGHKIVTQTLRLSPAPVAAQAVQ
;
A
#
# COMPACT_ATOMS: atom_id res chain seq x y z
N MET A 1 -18.97 42.36 -14.72
CA MET A 1 -19.03 43.57 -13.87
C MET A 1 -18.57 43.20 -12.47
N PHE A 2 -17.35 43.57 -12.14
CA PHE A 2 -16.64 43.18 -10.90
C PHE A 2 -16.86 44.21 -9.81
N GLN A 3 -17.13 43.78 -8.58
CA GLN A 3 -16.89 44.62 -7.41
C GLN A 3 -16.05 43.85 -6.37
N ARG A 4 -14.89 44.42 -6.10
CA ARG A 4 -13.97 44.02 -5.02
C ARG A 4 -14.40 44.72 -3.72
N GLY A 5 -14.61 43.96 -2.66
CA GLY A 5 -14.74 44.44 -1.28
C GLY A 5 -13.38 44.38 -0.56
N LYS A 6 -12.85 45.51 -0.19
CA LYS A 6 -11.71 45.69 0.72
C LYS A 6 -12.20 45.60 2.16
N VAL A 7 -11.59 44.77 2.98
CA VAL A 7 -11.73 44.83 4.44
C VAL A 7 -10.53 45.55 5.02
N MET A 8 -10.81 46.63 5.75
CA MET A 8 -9.82 47.43 6.49
C MET A 8 -9.62 46.85 7.90
N ILE A 9 -8.36 46.68 8.28
CA ILE A 9 -7.95 46.35 9.65
C ILE A 9 -7.65 47.65 10.37
N GLN A 10 -8.37 47.96 11.44
CA GLN A 10 -8.07 49.05 12.34
C GLN A 10 -7.25 48.54 13.54
N SER A 11 -6.06 49.10 13.68
CA SER A 11 -5.19 49.00 14.85
C SER A 11 -5.64 49.98 15.94
N ARG A 12 -5.80 49.53 17.18
CA ARG A 12 -5.80 50.45 18.35
C ARG A 12 -4.64 50.10 19.27
N ARG A 13 -3.73 51.05 19.37
CA ARG A 13 -2.71 51.12 20.41
C ARG A 13 -3.33 51.69 21.69
N GLY A 14 -3.01 51.12 22.85
CA GLY A 14 -3.22 51.70 24.15
C GLY A 14 -1.97 51.51 25.01
N MET A 15 -1.26 52.63 25.26
CA MET A 15 -0.19 52.69 26.25
C MET A 15 -0.77 52.95 27.62
N VAL A 16 -0.18 52.37 28.68
CA VAL A 16 -0.28 52.84 30.09
C VAL A 16 1.07 52.55 30.79
N PRO A 17 1.48 53.40 31.73
CA PRO A 17 2.91 53.62 32.04
C PRO A 17 3.44 52.84 33.26
N MET A 18 4.76 52.86 33.35
CA MET A 18 5.62 52.29 34.40
C MET A 18 5.47 52.95 35.79
N SER A 19 5.59 52.17 36.86
CA SER A 19 6.15 52.61 38.12
C SER A 19 7.01 51.52 38.77
N ARG A 20 8.26 51.82 39.08
CA ARG A 20 9.16 51.08 39.99
C ARG A 20 8.98 51.57 41.42
N PRO A 21 9.30 50.78 42.50
CA PRO A 21 10.70 50.60 42.90
C PRO A 21 11.08 49.24 43.53
N GLY A 22 12.28 48.91 43.36
CA GLY A 22 13.34 48.20 43.96
C GLY A 22 13.18 47.32 45.24
N ARG A 23 13.77 46.11 45.12
CA ARG A 23 14.52 45.46 46.23
C ARG A 23 15.56 44.51 45.62
N ARG A 24 16.81 44.70 46.03
CA ARG A 24 17.95 43.82 45.74
C ARG A 24 17.78 42.52 46.52
N ALA A 25 17.83 41.40 45.79
CA ALA A 25 18.09 40.08 46.38
C ALA A 25 19.24 39.47 45.59
N LEU A 26 20.33 39.15 46.26
CA LEU A 26 21.41 38.32 45.77
C LEU A 26 20.84 36.90 45.53
N CYS A 27 20.91 36.45 44.31
CA CYS A 27 20.78 35.02 44.00
C CYS A 27 22.11 34.51 43.47
N ALA A 28 22.68 33.56 44.21
CA ALA A 28 23.84 32.80 43.82
C ALA A 28 23.50 32.02 42.54
N GLY A 29 24.29 32.19 41.50
CA GLY A 29 24.14 31.51 40.23
C GLY A 29 24.52 30.03 40.37
N LEU A 30 23.55 29.16 40.30
CA LEU A 30 23.78 27.76 39.95
C LEU A 30 23.85 27.67 38.43
N VAL A 31 25.04 27.54 37.89
CA VAL A 31 25.27 27.17 36.49
C VAL A 31 24.95 25.68 36.39
N LEU A 32 23.71 25.37 36.05
CA LEU A 32 23.36 24.03 35.52
C LEU A 32 23.98 23.93 34.14
N GLY A 33 25.08 23.19 34.05
CA GLY A 33 25.65 22.78 32.76
C GLY A 33 24.62 21.96 32.00
N LEU A 34 24.09 22.51 30.91
CA LEU A 34 23.40 21.76 29.88
C LEU A 34 24.42 20.80 29.25
N LEU A 35 24.50 19.58 29.77
CA LEU A 35 25.09 18.48 29.02
C LEU A 35 24.24 18.29 27.75
N PRO A 36 24.83 18.33 26.54
CA PRO A 36 24.10 17.96 25.36
C PRO A 36 23.67 16.50 25.53
N MET A 37 22.36 16.23 25.52
CA MET A 37 21.87 14.89 25.33
C MET A 37 22.35 14.43 23.94
N ILE A 38 23.47 13.73 23.92
CA ILE A 38 23.88 12.95 22.77
C ILE A 38 22.82 11.84 22.65
N GLN A 39 21.83 12.06 21.77
CA GLN A 39 20.95 10.97 21.36
C GLN A 39 21.89 9.90 20.80
N PRO A 40 21.79 8.64 21.27
CA PRO A 40 22.59 7.58 20.68
C PRO A 40 22.24 7.54 19.18
N ALA A 41 23.22 7.77 18.34
CA ALA A 41 23.11 7.46 16.94
C ALA A 41 22.71 6.00 16.88
N PHE A 42 21.49 5.68 16.42
CA PHE A 42 21.08 4.33 16.16
C PHE A 42 22.09 3.77 15.15
N ALA A 43 22.94 2.85 15.58
CA ALA A 43 23.84 2.16 14.70
C ALA A 43 22.96 1.50 13.62
N GLU A 44 23.28 1.78 12.35
CA GLU A 44 22.58 1.17 11.23
C GLU A 44 22.70 -0.34 11.37
N THR A 45 21.59 -1.00 11.69
CA THR A 45 21.60 -2.46 11.81
C THR A 45 21.87 -3.05 10.44
N ALA A 46 22.88 -3.93 10.35
CA ALA A 46 23.17 -4.64 9.12
C ALA A 46 21.91 -5.33 8.59
N LEU A 47 21.70 -5.27 7.29
CA LEU A 47 20.60 -6.01 6.66
C LEU A 47 20.80 -7.51 6.91
N PRO A 48 19.88 -8.21 7.55
CA PRO A 48 19.98 -9.65 7.74
C PRO A 48 19.62 -10.38 6.44
N GLY A 49 20.46 -10.23 5.40
CA GLY A 49 20.19 -10.80 4.09
C GLY A 49 21.00 -10.17 2.97
N GLU A 50 20.75 -10.62 1.75
CA GLU A 50 21.45 -10.22 0.56
C GLU A 50 20.49 -9.64 -0.49
N LEU A 51 20.79 -8.43 -0.95
CA LEU A 51 20.13 -7.79 -2.08
C LEU A 51 20.77 -8.24 -3.38
N GLY A 52 19.98 -8.74 -4.31
CA GLY A 52 20.42 -8.99 -5.68
C GLY A 52 20.71 -7.69 -6.45
N PRO A 53 21.16 -7.81 -7.71
CA PRO A 53 21.40 -6.64 -8.55
C PRO A 53 20.10 -5.88 -8.83
N LYS A 54 20.23 -4.57 -9.05
CA LYS A 54 19.13 -3.74 -9.57
C LYS A 54 18.99 -3.95 -11.07
N VAL A 55 17.78 -4.27 -11.49
CA VAL A 55 17.42 -4.33 -12.91
C VAL A 55 16.54 -3.12 -13.23
N VAL A 56 16.85 -2.42 -14.31
CA VAL A 56 16.17 -1.18 -14.68
C VAL A 56 15.50 -1.38 -16.05
N THR A 57 14.19 -1.13 -16.10
CA THR A 57 13.41 -1.09 -17.35
C THR A 57 13.05 0.36 -17.66
N GLU A 58 13.46 0.85 -18.82
CA GLU A 58 13.19 2.22 -19.25
C GLU A 58 11.87 2.30 -20.04
N HIS A 59 11.06 3.31 -19.71
CA HIS A 59 9.79 3.59 -20.37
C HIS A 59 9.80 5.01 -20.96
N LYS A 60 9.82 5.09 -22.28
CA LYS A 60 9.80 6.36 -23.04
C LYS A 60 8.35 6.80 -23.29
N VAL A 61 7.57 6.92 -22.24
CA VAL A 61 6.16 7.29 -22.28
C VAL A 61 5.91 8.60 -21.55
N LYS A 62 4.80 9.27 -21.86
CA LYS A 62 4.41 10.54 -21.23
C LYS A 62 4.14 10.37 -19.75
N SER A 63 3.45 9.30 -19.37
CA SER A 63 3.08 9.02 -17.99
C SER A 63 3.08 7.53 -17.71
N LEU A 64 3.38 7.15 -16.46
CA LEU A 64 3.38 5.78 -15.97
C LEU A 64 2.76 5.73 -14.58
N VAL A 65 1.92 4.72 -14.32
CA VAL A 65 1.33 4.39 -13.01
C VAL A 65 1.70 2.95 -12.66
N GLY A 66 2.28 2.77 -11.53
CA GLY A 66 2.72 1.46 -11.05
C GLY A 66 4.16 1.49 -10.58
N PRO A 67 4.78 0.34 -10.44
CA PRO A 67 4.36 -1.00 -10.85
C PRO A 67 3.56 -1.79 -9.81
N SER A 68 3.03 -2.96 -10.20
CA SER A 68 2.82 -4.11 -9.33
C SER A 68 3.83 -5.20 -9.66
N VAL A 69 4.26 -5.97 -8.68
CA VAL A 69 5.28 -7.02 -8.85
C VAL A 69 4.80 -8.34 -8.28
N GLN A 70 5.17 -9.42 -8.96
CA GLN A 70 5.08 -10.79 -8.47
C GLN A 70 6.39 -11.53 -8.78
N ILE A 71 6.65 -12.61 -8.07
CA ILE A 71 7.80 -13.49 -8.28
C ILE A 71 7.33 -14.94 -8.25
N ASP A 72 7.68 -15.69 -9.27
CA ASP A 72 7.34 -17.12 -9.34
C ASP A 72 8.32 -17.98 -8.53
N GLU A 73 8.02 -19.27 -8.45
CA GLU A 73 8.85 -20.24 -7.71
C GLU A 73 10.23 -20.45 -8.35
N ALA A 74 10.40 -20.16 -9.62
CA ALA A 74 11.70 -20.19 -10.29
C ALA A 74 12.52 -18.90 -10.06
N GLY A 75 11.89 -17.86 -9.48
CA GLY A 75 12.51 -16.55 -9.22
C GLY A 75 12.36 -15.56 -10.36
N ALA A 76 11.58 -15.87 -11.41
CA ALA A 76 11.29 -14.91 -12.48
C ALA A 76 10.27 -13.87 -12.00
N LEU A 77 10.54 -12.60 -12.29
CA LEU A 77 9.70 -11.49 -11.91
C LEU A 77 8.59 -11.28 -12.94
N SER A 78 7.44 -10.82 -12.48
CA SER A 78 6.33 -10.35 -13.31
C SER A 78 5.93 -8.96 -12.87
N LEU A 79 5.73 -8.06 -13.83
CA LEU A 79 5.32 -6.68 -13.60
C LEU A 79 4.02 -6.38 -14.33
N ALA A 80 3.15 -5.58 -13.69
CA ALA A 80 2.04 -4.93 -14.36
C ALA A 80 2.06 -3.43 -14.05
N TRP A 81 1.71 -2.60 -15.05
CA TRP A 81 1.65 -1.15 -14.92
C TRP A 81 0.64 -0.56 -15.90
N MET A 82 0.30 0.69 -15.72
CA MET A 82 -0.39 1.47 -16.74
C MET A 82 0.55 2.52 -17.33
N GLU A 83 0.40 2.79 -18.63
CA GLU A 83 1.15 3.85 -19.30
C GLU A 83 0.25 4.65 -20.25
N GLU A 84 0.62 5.92 -20.46
CA GLU A 84 0.01 6.80 -21.45
C GLU A 84 1.09 7.31 -22.40
N ASP A 85 0.93 7.01 -23.68
CA ASP A 85 1.73 7.58 -24.75
C ASP A 85 0.79 8.10 -25.84
N LYS A 86 1.04 9.33 -26.34
CA LYS A 86 0.23 9.97 -27.40
C LYS A 86 -1.29 9.84 -27.19
N GLU A 87 -1.73 10.05 -25.93
CA GLU A 87 -3.13 9.95 -25.50
C GLU A 87 -3.73 8.53 -25.53
N VAL A 88 -2.94 7.52 -25.82
CA VAL A 88 -3.32 6.11 -25.71
C VAL A 88 -2.93 5.60 -24.33
N ARG A 89 -3.92 5.09 -23.59
CA ARG A 89 -3.71 4.47 -22.28
C ARG A 89 -3.71 2.96 -22.42
N SER A 90 -2.74 2.34 -21.77
CA SER A 90 -2.53 0.90 -21.85
C SER A 90 -2.28 0.30 -20.47
N VAL A 91 -2.86 -0.86 -20.22
CA VAL A 91 -2.47 -1.76 -19.13
C VAL A 91 -1.45 -2.71 -19.71
N MET A 92 -0.27 -2.76 -19.12
CA MET A 92 0.88 -3.50 -19.63
C MET A 92 1.31 -4.59 -18.65
N TYR A 93 1.88 -5.65 -19.20
CA TYR A 93 2.47 -6.75 -18.48
C TYR A 93 3.83 -7.11 -19.07
N ALA A 94 4.78 -7.48 -18.22
CA ALA A 94 6.03 -8.10 -18.66
C ALA A 94 6.46 -9.16 -17.65
N ARG A 95 7.12 -10.22 -18.14
CA ARG A 95 7.73 -11.27 -17.32
C ARG A 95 9.24 -11.32 -17.58
N GLY A 96 10.01 -11.51 -16.51
CA GLY A 96 11.44 -11.72 -16.59
C GLY A 96 11.77 -13.02 -17.33
N THR A 97 12.89 -13.01 -18.04
CA THR A 97 13.36 -14.16 -18.81
C THR A 97 14.19 -15.14 -17.98
N GLU A 98 14.67 -14.70 -16.81
CA GLU A 98 15.47 -15.45 -15.86
C GLU A 98 15.29 -14.93 -14.45
N PRO A 99 15.67 -15.69 -13.39
CA PRO A 99 15.55 -15.28 -12.01
C PRO A 99 16.29 -13.96 -11.72
N GLY A 100 15.55 -12.94 -11.24
CA GLY A 100 16.12 -11.63 -10.94
C GLY A 100 16.74 -10.89 -12.14
N GLY A 101 16.53 -11.38 -13.34
CA GLY A 101 17.08 -10.86 -14.58
C GLY A 101 16.20 -9.80 -15.27
N PRO A 102 16.58 -9.43 -16.51
CA PRO A 102 15.87 -8.41 -17.28
C PRO A 102 14.46 -8.84 -17.63
N MET A 103 13.58 -7.84 -17.79
CA MET A 103 12.22 -8.06 -18.24
C MET A 103 12.17 -8.36 -19.73
N GLY A 104 11.31 -9.31 -20.11
CA GLY A 104 10.96 -9.56 -21.51
C GLY A 104 10.18 -8.41 -22.15
N ALA A 105 9.84 -8.56 -23.41
CA ALA A 105 9.04 -7.58 -24.14
C ALA A 105 7.66 -7.40 -23.48
N PRO A 106 7.19 -6.18 -23.26
CA PRO A 106 5.90 -5.93 -22.64
C PRO A 106 4.74 -6.30 -23.58
N VAL A 107 3.67 -6.82 -22.97
CA VAL A 107 2.42 -7.19 -23.65
C VAL A 107 1.31 -6.26 -23.16
N ARG A 108 0.53 -5.70 -24.09
CA ARG A 108 -0.66 -4.92 -23.78
C ARG A 108 -1.81 -5.87 -23.40
N ILE A 109 -2.48 -5.57 -22.27
CA ILE A 109 -3.56 -6.40 -21.73
C ILE A 109 -4.93 -5.94 -22.24
N ASN A 110 -5.20 -4.62 -22.17
CA ASN A 110 -6.49 -4.07 -22.59
C ASN A 110 -6.61 -3.96 -24.11
N ARG A 111 -7.83 -4.07 -24.63
CA ARG A 111 -8.12 -3.76 -26.02
C ARG A 111 -7.97 -2.26 -26.29
N PRO A 112 -7.77 -1.84 -27.54
CA PRO A 112 -7.67 -0.42 -27.89
C PRO A 112 -8.88 0.42 -27.47
N GLU A 113 -10.09 -0.15 -27.55
CA GLU A 113 -11.36 0.48 -27.18
C GLU A 113 -11.62 0.52 -25.67
N ASP A 114 -10.98 -0.35 -24.89
CA ASP A 114 -11.11 -0.43 -23.44
C ASP A 114 -10.14 0.58 -22.80
N VAL A 115 -10.58 1.80 -22.56
CA VAL A 115 -9.73 2.89 -22.03
C VAL A 115 -9.52 2.74 -20.54
N PRO A 116 -8.30 2.46 -20.05
CA PRO A 116 -8.02 2.36 -18.63
C PRO A 116 -8.30 3.68 -17.88
N TYR A 117 -8.86 3.56 -16.68
CA TYR A 117 -9.09 4.69 -15.81
C TYR A 117 -7.79 5.14 -15.17
N TRP A 118 -7.34 6.35 -15.48
CA TRP A 118 -5.97 6.81 -15.21
C TRP A 118 -5.70 7.27 -13.77
N ARG A 119 -6.71 7.54 -12.99
CA ARG A 119 -6.54 8.13 -11.65
C ARG A 119 -6.39 7.08 -10.54
N GLN A 120 -6.31 5.81 -10.91
CA GLN A 120 -6.14 4.72 -9.96
C GLN A 120 -4.66 4.41 -9.71
N GLU A 121 -4.44 3.61 -8.69
CA GLU A 121 -3.16 2.97 -8.42
C GLU A 121 -2.84 1.91 -9.48
N ALA A 122 -1.64 1.34 -9.41
CA ALA A 122 -1.20 0.28 -10.32
C ALA A 122 -2.22 -0.86 -10.42
N PRO A 123 -2.34 -1.52 -11.58
CA PRO A 123 -3.16 -2.72 -11.73
C PRO A 123 -2.79 -3.76 -10.68
N ALA A 124 -3.73 -4.46 -10.08
CA ALA A 124 -3.39 -5.56 -9.20
C ALA A 124 -2.98 -6.79 -10.02
N LEU A 125 -1.95 -7.51 -9.57
CA LEU A 125 -1.33 -8.61 -10.30
C LEU A 125 -1.21 -9.84 -9.40
N VAL A 126 -1.60 -10.99 -9.92
CA VAL A 126 -1.35 -12.31 -9.33
C VAL A 126 -0.82 -13.25 -10.39
N VAL A 127 0.25 -13.98 -10.07
CA VAL A 127 0.87 -14.96 -10.97
C VAL A 127 1.07 -16.29 -10.25
N GLN A 128 0.71 -17.37 -10.91
CA GLN A 128 1.04 -18.73 -10.46
C GLN A 128 1.28 -19.64 -11.66
N GLY A 129 2.52 -20.05 -11.85
CA GLY A 129 2.94 -20.80 -13.04
C GLY A 129 2.68 -19.98 -14.29
N ASP A 130 1.88 -20.53 -15.21
CA ASP A 130 1.47 -19.85 -16.45
C ASP A 130 0.18 -19.04 -16.32
N ASP A 131 -0.48 -19.13 -15.16
CA ASP A 131 -1.67 -18.32 -14.88
C ASP A 131 -1.26 -16.91 -14.46
N VAL A 132 -1.74 -15.90 -15.18
CA VAL A 132 -1.57 -14.48 -14.87
C VAL A 132 -2.93 -13.82 -14.80
N PHE A 133 -3.21 -13.13 -13.71
CA PHE A 133 -4.45 -12.40 -13.48
C PHE A 133 -4.12 -10.93 -13.18
N VAL A 134 -4.80 -10.02 -13.87
CA VAL A 134 -4.61 -8.58 -13.72
C VAL A 134 -5.97 -7.91 -13.59
N THR A 135 -6.19 -7.18 -12.50
CA THR A 135 -7.37 -6.31 -12.36
C THR A 135 -7.00 -4.86 -12.63
N TRP A 136 -7.93 -4.13 -13.23
CA TRP A 136 -7.75 -2.73 -13.60
C TRP A 136 -9.11 -2.03 -13.78
N GLY A 137 -9.13 -0.72 -13.57
CA GLY A 137 -10.32 0.08 -13.79
C GLY A 137 -10.49 0.47 -15.26
N LEU A 138 -11.66 0.24 -15.83
CA LEU A 138 -12.11 0.77 -17.11
C LEU A 138 -12.86 2.08 -16.86
N ALA A 139 -12.52 3.15 -17.57
CA ALA A 139 -13.33 4.35 -17.55
C ALA A 139 -14.74 4.03 -18.06
N HIS A 140 -15.78 4.29 -17.26
CA HIS A 140 -17.13 3.90 -17.62
C HIS A 140 -17.55 4.62 -18.91
N PRO A 141 -18.03 3.91 -19.97
CA PRO A 141 -18.29 4.51 -21.29
C PRO A 141 -19.41 5.57 -21.27
N LYS A 142 -20.27 5.54 -20.25
CA LYS A 142 -21.33 6.54 -20.02
C LYS A 142 -20.95 7.59 -18.94
N ALA A 143 -19.67 7.66 -18.54
CA ALA A 143 -19.22 8.67 -17.59
C ALA A 143 -19.45 10.07 -18.14
N THR A 144 -19.86 10.99 -17.25
CA THR A 144 -20.12 12.39 -17.60
C THR A 144 -19.18 13.30 -16.78
N PRO A 145 -19.06 14.59 -17.15
CA PRO A 145 -18.32 15.54 -16.32
C PRO A 145 -18.79 15.64 -14.87
N GLN A 146 -20.07 15.29 -14.60
CA GLN A 146 -20.65 15.25 -13.25
C GLN A 146 -20.32 13.94 -12.50
N GLN A 147 -19.89 12.91 -13.24
CA GLN A 147 -19.52 11.59 -12.72
C GLN A 147 -18.11 11.18 -13.22
N PRO A 148 -17.08 12.01 -12.97
CA PRO A 148 -15.74 11.81 -13.56
C PRO A 148 -14.99 10.61 -12.97
N PHE A 149 -15.54 9.98 -11.93
CA PHE A 149 -14.95 8.81 -11.26
C PHE A 149 -15.72 7.52 -11.54
N ALA A 150 -16.70 7.56 -12.46
CA ALA A 150 -17.43 6.37 -12.84
C ALA A 150 -16.50 5.38 -13.58
N THR A 151 -16.48 4.15 -13.10
CA THR A 151 -15.56 3.11 -13.56
C THR A 151 -16.22 1.74 -13.50
N GLU A 152 -15.72 0.82 -14.31
CA GLU A 152 -15.96 -0.61 -14.20
C GLU A 152 -14.65 -1.30 -13.81
N LEU A 153 -14.70 -2.25 -12.90
CA LEU A 153 -13.57 -3.12 -12.66
C LEU A 153 -13.53 -4.26 -13.66
N ARG A 154 -12.34 -4.51 -14.20
CA ARG A 154 -12.08 -5.55 -15.18
C ARG A 154 -11.05 -6.53 -14.64
N LEU A 155 -11.24 -7.81 -14.94
CA LEU A 155 -10.26 -8.87 -14.73
C LEU A 155 -9.82 -9.41 -16.08
N SER A 156 -8.53 -9.34 -16.36
CA SER A 156 -7.89 -9.98 -17.51
C SER A 156 -7.09 -11.20 -17.05
N ARG A 157 -7.09 -12.27 -17.81
CA ARG A 157 -6.35 -13.50 -17.53
C ARG A 157 -5.51 -13.97 -18.70
N SER A 158 -4.38 -14.59 -18.39
CA SER A 158 -3.53 -15.35 -19.31
C SER A 158 -3.34 -16.75 -18.74
N ILE A 159 -3.15 -17.73 -19.61
CA ILE A 159 -2.87 -19.15 -19.27
C ILE A 159 -1.58 -19.64 -19.95
N ASP A 160 -0.80 -18.73 -20.52
CA ASP A 160 0.42 -19.01 -21.30
C ASP A 160 1.63 -18.20 -20.80
N GLY A 161 1.62 -17.84 -19.52
CA GLY A 161 2.69 -17.06 -18.89
C GLY A 161 2.67 -15.58 -19.22
N GLY A 162 1.53 -15.05 -19.67
CA GLY A 162 1.37 -13.64 -20.02
C GLY A 162 1.79 -13.30 -21.45
N LYS A 163 1.98 -14.30 -22.31
CA LYS A 163 2.26 -14.09 -23.75
C LYS A 163 1.04 -13.54 -24.47
N THR A 164 -0.16 -14.04 -24.09
CA THR A 164 -1.44 -13.54 -24.58
C THR A 164 -2.44 -13.39 -23.42
N PHE A 165 -3.39 -12.47 -23.57
CA PHE A 165 -4.47 -12.28 -22.61
C PHE A 165 -5.83 -12.51 -23.26
N HIS A 166 -6.70 -13.23 -22.55
CA HIS A 166 -8.10 -13.35 -22.91
C HIS A 166 -8.81 -12.01 -22.76
N PRO A 167 -9.94 -11.78 -23.47
CA PRO A 167 -10.79 -10.63 -23.24
C PRO A 167 -11.15 -10.49 -21.77
N SER A 168 -11.08 -9.27 -21.23
CA SER A 168 -11.39 -9.01 -19.82
C SER A 168 -12.87 -9.27 -19.51
N VAL A 169 -13.14 -9.74 -18.29
CA VAL A 169 -14.49 -9.87 -17.74
C VAL A 169 -14.80 -8.75 -16.75
N GLY A 170 -16.07 -8.35 -16.64
CA GLY A 170 -16.52 -7.42 -15.61
C GLY A 170 -16.46 -8.03 -14.21
N VAL A 171 -16.05 -7.25 -13.22
CA VAL A 171 -15.99 -7.67 -11.82
C VAL A 171 -17.22 -7.20 -11.06
N ASN A 172 -17.58 -5.93 -11.18
CA ASN A 172 -18.78 -5.39 -10.55
C ASN A 172 -20.05 -5.87 -11.29
N ASP A 173 -21.12 -6.19 -10.55
CA ASP A 173 -22.37 -6.75 -11.05
C ASP A 173 -23.51 -5.75 -11.10
N ASP A 174 -23.29 -4.49 -10.71
CA ASP A 174 -24.28 -3.43 -10.87
C ASP A 174 -24.07 -2.66 -12.18
N PRO A 175 -25.15 -2.16 -12.82
CA PRO A 175 -25.10 -1.43 -14.08
C PRO A 175 -24.91 0.09 -13.89
N GLY A 176 -24.64 0.56 -12.67
CA GLY A 176 -24.62 1.98 -12.34
C GLY A 176 -23.42 2.73 -12.93
N VAL A 177 -23.63 3.98 -13.33
CA VAL A 177 -22.55 4.90 -13.72
C VAL A 177 -21.95 5.50 -12.46
N ILE A 178 -21.20 4.69 -11.72
CA ILE A 178 -20.67 4.98 -10.39
C ILE A 178 -19.21 4.55 -10.26
N GLN A 179 -18.64 4.81 -9.09
CA GLN A 179 -17.24 4.47 -8.79
C GLN A 179 -17.12 3.00 -8.37
N HIS A 180 -16.23 2.26 -9.07
CA HIS A 180 -15.71 0.95 -8.66
C HIS A 180 -14.18 1.02 -8.77
N THR A 181 -13.49 1.28 -7.67
CA THR A 181 -12.07 1.66 -7.70
C THR A 181 -11.30 1.06 -6.54
N PHE A 182 -9.98 1.25 -6.60
CA PHE A 182 -9.06 0.90 -5.51
C PHE A 182 -9.16 -0.58 -5.12
N ASP A 183 -9.13 -1.41 -6.15
CA ASP A 183 -9.26 -2.85 -6.05
C ASP A 183 -7.98 -3.52 -5.57
N ALA A 184 -8.14 -4.67 -4.95
CA ALA A 184 -7.10 -5.62 -4.64
C ALA A 184 -7.46 -7.00 -5.17
N LEU A 185 -6.43 -7.78 -5.50
CA LEU A 185 -6.54 -9.12 -6.04
C LEU A 185 -5.61 -10.05 -5.27
N HIS A 186 -6.12 -11.21 -4.88
CA HIS A 186 -5.36 -12.26 -4.23
C HIS A 186 -5.80 -13.63 -4.76
N ARG A 187 -4.89 -14.60 -4.77
CA ARG A 187 -5.19 -16.00 -5.07
C ARG A 187 -4.84 -16.86 -3.86
N ASP A 188 -5.80 -17.62 -3.39
CA ASP A 188 -5.60 -18.54 -2.27
C ASP A 188 -4.88 -19.84 -2.68
N ALA A 189 -4.58 -20.69 -1.69
CA ALA A 189 -3.86 -21.95 -1.91
C ALA A 189 -4.66 -22.95 -2.78
N ASP A 190 -5.99 -22.85 -2.77
CA ASP A 190 -6.89 -23.70 -3.57
C ASP A 190 -7.08 -23.15 -5.01
N GLY A 191 -6.52 -22.00 -5.31
CA GLY A 191 -6.56 -21.39 -6.63
C GLY A 191 -7.75 -20.47 -6.87
N ARG A 192 -8.57 -20.17 -5.87
CA ARG A 192 -9.65 -19.19 -5.98
C ARG A 192 -9.07 -17.79 -6.03
N LEU A 193 -9.66 -16.93 -6.85
CA LEU A 193 -9.34 -15.51 -6.85
C LEU A 193 -10.30 -14.80 -5.89
N HIS A 194 -9.73 -13.92 -5.08
CA HIS A 194 -10.45 -13.03 -4.18
C HIS A 194 -10.18 -11.59 -4.60
N LEU A 195 -11.24 -10.84 -4.78
CA LEU A 195 -11.21 -9.44 -5.19
C LEU A 195 -11.90 -8.60 -4.11
N SER A 196 -11.36 -7.43 -3.83
CA SER A 196 -12.02 -6.42 -3.00
C SER A 196 -11.87 -5.04 -3.63
N TRP A 197 -12.85 -4.14 -3.43
CA TRP A 197 -12.80 -2.78 -3.98
C TRP A 197 -13.69 -1.82 -3.20
N ILE A 198 -13.54 -0.54 -3.51
CA ILE A 198 -14.43 0.53 -3.06
C ILE A 198 -15.56 0.66 -4.07
N ASP A 199 -16.79 0.53 -3.60
CA ASP A 199 -18.01 0.52 -4.41
C ASP A 199 -18.93 1.67 -4.03
N GLY A 200 -19.31 2.47 -5.01
CA GLY A 200 -20.15 3.65 -4.83
C GLY A 200 -21.64 3.41 -4.99
N ARG A 201 -22.12 2.15 -5.11
CA ARG A 201 -23.53 1.84 -5.38
C ARG A 201 -24.49 2.29 -4.28
N GLU A 202 -24.02 2.39 -3.04
CA GLU A 202 -24.81 2.91 -1.91
C GLU A 202 -24.90 4.45 -1.90
N GLY A 203 -24.18 5.13 -2.78
CA GLY A 203 -24.17 6.57 -2.91
C GLY A 203 -22.78 7.20 -2.63
N LYS A 204 -22.59 8.42 -3.15
CA LYS A 204 -21.29 9.12 -3.09
C LYS A 204 -20.80 9.44 -1.67
N LYS A 205 -21.68 9.53 -0.69
CA LYS A 205 -21.34 9.91 0.68
C LYS A 205 -20.93 8.72 1.55
N GLU A 206 -21.32 7.52 1.15
CA GLU A 206 -21.16 6.31 1.95
C GLU A 206 -20.79 5.11 1.06
N PRO A 207 -19.61 5.13 0.43
CA PRO A 207 -19.20 3.96 -0.34
C PRO A 207 -18.99 2.75 0.57
N GLY A 208 -19.23 1.57 0.02
CA GLY A 208 -19.01 0.30 0.69
C GLY A 208 -17.69 -0.34 0.28
N THR A 209 -17.23 -1.27 1.12
CA THR A 209 -16.22 -2.26 0.74
C THR A 209 -16.95 -3.49 0.23
N TYR A 210 -16.68 -3.86 -1.01
CA TYR A 210 -17.26 -5.03 -1.67
C TYR A 210 -16.19 -6.05 -2.01
N VAL A 211 -16.63 -7.30 -2.14
CA VAL A 211 -15.79 -8.42 -2.55
C VAL A 211 -16.51 -9.28 -3.58
N ALA A 212 -15.72 -9.99 -4.37
CA ALA A 212 -16.17 -11.08 -5.23
C ALA A 212 -15.08 -12.14 -5.34
N ARG A 213 -15.41 -13.30 -5.89
CA ARG A 213 -14.51 -14.41 -6.12
C ARG A 213 -14.58 -14.88 -7.57
N SER A 214 -13.54 -15.57 -7.99
CA SER A 214 -13.63 -16.48 -9.15
C SER A 214 -13.18 -17.86 -8.71
N LEU A 215 -13.98 -18.86 -9.03
CA LEU A 215 -13.76 -20.27 -8.68
C LEU A 215 -13.25 -21.09 -9.87
N ASP A 216 -13.15 -20.49 -11.03
CA ASP A 216 -12.87 -21.08 -12.32
C ASP A 216 -11.71 -20.40 -13.08
N ARG A 217 -10.70 -19.96 -12.32
CA ARG A 217 -9.50 -19.30 -12.88
C ARG A 217 -9.82 -18.04 -13.68
N GLY A 218 -10.72 -17.20 -13.18
CA GLY A 218 -11.02 -15.90 -13.77
C GLY A 218 -11.92 -15.94 -15.01
N VAL A 219 -12.62 -17.05 -15.26
CA VAL A 219 -13.61 -17.15 -16.36
C VAL A 219 -14.89 -16.43 -15.98
N THR A 220 -15.36 -16.66 -14.74
CA THR A 220 -16.56 -15.99 -14.21
C THR A 220 -16.27 -15.38 -12.84
N ILE A 221 -17.06 -14.37 -12.48
CA ILE A 221 -17.03 -13.71 -11.18
C ILE A 221 -18.32 -14.02 -10.45
N THR A 222 -18.22 -14.35 -9.16
CA THR A 222 -19.39 -14.58 -8.30
C THR A 222 -20.16 -13.27 -8.08
N ARG A 223 -21.39 -13.39 -7.58
CA ARG A 223 -22.16 -12.22 -7.13
C ARG A 223 -21.32 -11.40 -6.15
N ASN A 224 -21.40 -10.07 -6.28
CA ASN A 224 -20.71 -9.16 -5.38
C ASN A 224 -21.36 -9.18 -3.99
N LEU A 225 -20.51 -9.20 -2.96
CA LEU A 225 -20.92 -9.19 -1.56
C LEU A 225 -20.45 -7.89 -0.92
N LYS A 226 -21.37 -7.17 -0.29
CA LYS A 226 -21.03 -6.02 0.57
C LYS A 226 -20.45 -6.56 1.88
N VAL A 227 -19.23 -6.13 2.20
CA VAL A 227 -18.58 -6.49 3.47
C VAL A 227 -18.95 -5.47 4.55
N ASP A 228 -18.91 -4.17 4.21
CA ASP A 228 -19.18 -3.11 5.17
C ASP A 228 -19.46 -1.77 4.45
N GLU A 229 -19.89 -0.78 5.21
CA GLU A 229 -20.15 0.59 4.77
C GLU A 229 -19.19 1.59 5.42
N GLY A 230 -19.27 2.87 5.02
CA GLY A 230 -18.41 3.92 5.57
C GLY A 230 -16.96 3.79 5.15
N THR A 231 -16.70 3.28 3.96
CA THR A 231 -15.35 3.10 3.40
C THR A 231 -14.78 4.45 2.94
N CYS A 232 -13.51 4.70 3.20
CA CYS A 232 -12.80 5.85 2.66
C CYS A 232 -12.71 5.76 1.13
N VAL A 233 -13.23 6.76 0.43
CA VAL A 233 -13.40 6.78 -1.04
C VAL A 233 -12.12 6.67 -1.86
N CYS A 234 -10.95 6.71 -1.25
CA CYS A 234 -9.67 6.87 -1.93
C CYS A 234 -8.51 6.05 -1.34
N CYS A 235 -8.79 5.17 -0.38
CA CYS A 235 -7.76 4.30 0.20
C CYS A 235 -7.98 2.88 -0.29
N ARG A 236 -7.08 2.41 -1.15
CA ARG A 236 -7.13 1.06 -1.72
C ARG A 236 -7.41 0.02 -0.64
N THR A 237 -8.28 -0.93 -0.95
CA THR A 237 -8.53 -2.11 -0.12
C THR A 237 -7.36 -3.08 -0.20
N ALA A 238 -7.29 -4.03 0.72
CA ALA A 238 -6.35 -5.15 0.63
C ALA A 238 -7.10 -6.45 0.88
N VAL A 239 -6.70 -7.51 0.22
CA VAL A 239 -7.24 -8.86 0.41
C VAL A 239 -6.09 -9.87 0.46
N THR A 240 -6.16 -10.82 1.39
CA THR A 240 -5.21 -11.93 1.53
C THR A 240 -5.89 -13.15 2.13
N SER A 241 -5.22 -14.31 2.10
CA SER A 241 -5.73 -15.53 2.75
C SER A 241 -4.65 -16.20 3.59
N GLY A 242 -5.09 -16.91 4.61
CA GLY A 242 -4.27 -17.80 5.41
C GLY A 242 -4.19 -19.21 4.83
N PRO A 243 -3.24 -20.03 5.32
CA PRO A 243 -3.06 -21.42 4.88
C PRO A 243 -4.24 -22.33 5.23
N ASP A 244 -5.10 -21.91 6.14
CA ASP A 244 -6.28 -22.61 6.63
C ASP A 244 -7.59 -22.21 5.91
N GLY A 245 -7.47 -21.48 4.78
CA GLY A 245 -8.61 -21.03 4.00
C GLY A 245 -9.32 -19.79 4.55
N MET A 246 -8.84 -19.21 5.64
CA MET A 246 -9.29 -17.89 6.12
C MET A 246 -9.03 -16.83 5.07
N VAL A 247 -9.99 -15.94 4.85
CA VAL A 247 -9.82 -14.77 3.97
C VAL A 247 -9.96 -13.49 4.79
N TYR A 248 -9.08 -12.53 4.52
CA TYR A 248 -9.04 -11.24 5.22
C TYR A 248 -9.15 -10.12 4.22
N VAL A 249 -9.98 -9.13 4.55
CA VAL A 249 -10.12 -7.88 3.77
C VAL A 249 -9.85 -6.71 4.69
N ALA A 250 -8.97 -5.80 4.29
CA ALA A 250 -8.68 -4.57 5.03
C ALA A 250 -9.05 -3.35 4.21
N TRP A 251 -9.51 -2.33 4.92
CA TRP A 251 -9.79 -1.00 4.35
C TRP A 251 -9.69 0.09 5.42
N ARG A 252 -9.75 1.32 4.97
CA ARG A 252 -9.88 2.47 5.87
C ARG A 252 -11.35 2.81 6.04
N LYS A 253 -11.86 2.59 7.25
CA LYS A 253 -13.24 2.94 7.63
C LYS A 253 -13.30 4.35 8.18
N ILE A 254 -14.39 5.04 7.86
CA ILE A 254 -14.73 6.37 8.38
C ILE A 254 -15.83 6.19 9.43
N PHE A 255 -15.55 6.64 10.63
CA PHE A 255 -16.51 6.71 11.73
C PHE A 255 -17.00 8.14 11.91
N GLU A 256 -18.00 8.32 12.77
CA GLU A 256 -18.54 9.63 13.13
C GLU A 256 -17.44 10.63 13.49
N GLY A 257 -17.60 11.90 13.15
CA GLY A 257 -16.57 12.92 13.35
C GLY A 257 -15.37 12.84 12.42
N SER A 258 -15.48 12.12 11.29
CA SER A 258 -14.37 11.89 10.34
C SER A 258 -13.19 11.14 10.94
N VAL A 259 -13.43 10.35 11.97
CA VAL A 259 -12.40 9.45 12.55
C VAL A 259 -12.11 8.33 11.57
N ARG A 260 -10.84 8.12 11.27
CA ARG A 260 -10.37 7.13 10.30
C ARG A 260 -9.58 6.03 11.01
N GLU A 261 -10.03 4.81 10.79
CA GLU A 261 -9.37 3.61 11.33
C GLU A 261 -9.05 2.63 10.21
N THR A 262 -7.96 1.92 10.35
CA THR A 262 -7.72 0.71 9.57
C THR A 262 -8.46 -0.45 10.23
N VAL A 263 -9.31 -1.11 9.45
CA VAL A 263 -10.12 -2.24 9.93
C VAL A 263 -9.87 -3.48 9.06
N VAL A 264 -10.11 -4.65 9.65
CA VAL A 264 -10.02 -5.95 8.99
C VAL A 264 -11.30 -6.74 9.24
N ALA A 265 -11.94 -7.20 8.18
CA ALA A 265 -12.95 -8.25 8.24
C ALA A 265 -12.33 -9.60 7.85
N ARG A 266 -12.85 -10.67 8.43
CA ARG A 266 -12.41 -12.04 8.17
C ARG A 266 -13.55 -12.92 7.73
N SER A 267 -13.23 -13.90 6.92
CA SER A 267 -14.12 -14.96 6.48
C SER A 267 -13.55 -16.31 6.90
N THR A 268 -14.41 -17.22 7.36
CA THR A 268 -14.05 -18.60 7.73
C THR A 268 -14.53 -19.62 6.70
N ASP A 269 -15.15 -19.17 5.62
CA ASP A 269 -15.81 -19.95 4.59
C ASP A 269 -15.30 -19.62 3.17
N HIS A 270 -14.00 -19.34 3.05
CA HIS A 270 -13.32 -19.00 1.78
C HIS A 270 -13.91 -17.77 1.08
N GLY A 271 -14.34 -16.76 1.86
CA GLY A 271 -14.85 -15.49 1.35
C GLY A 271 -16.31 -15.52 0.90
N GLU A 272 -17.11 -16.52 1.35
CA GLU A 272 -18.56 -16.54 1.11
C GLU A 272 -19.30 -15.55 1.98
N THR A 273 -18.90 -15.46 3.24
CA THR A 273 -19.41 -14.47 4.20
C THR A 273 -18.28 -13.85 5.00
N PHE A 274 -18.51 -12.68 5.56
CA PHE A 274 -17.55 -11.98 6.40
C PHE A 274 -18.14 -11.60 7.75
N GLU A 275 -17.34 -11.77 8.81
CA GLU A 275 -17.69 -11.30 10.14
C GLU A 275 -17.52 -9.75 10.20
N PRO A 276 -18.18 -9.07 11.15
CA PRO A 276 -18.00 -7.63 11.36
C PRO A 276 -16.52 -7.26 11.51
N PRO A 277 -16.09 -6.10 10.96
CA PRO A 277 -14.69 -5.72 10.97
C PRO A 277 -14.19 -5.37 12.38
N VAL A 278 -12.91 -5.65 12.60
CA VAL A 278 -12.17 -5.32 13.83
C VAL A 278 -11.20 -4.17 13.54
N ILE A 279 -11.12 -3.19 14.45
CA ILE A 279 -10.17 -2.09 14.37
C ILE A 279 -8.77 -2.61 14.71
N VAL A 280 -7.78 -2.29 13.86
CA VAL A 280 -6.41 -2.78 14.02
C VAL A 280 -5.62 -1.94 15.02
N GLY A 281 -5.58 -0.62 14.86
CA GLY A 281 -4.64 0.25 15.56
C GLY A 281 -5.25 1.16 16.62
N HIS A 282 -6.56 1.34 16.65
CA HIS A 282 -7.26 2.32 17.48
C HIS A 282 -6.61 3.71 17.42
N ASP A 283 -6.38 4.18 16.18
CA ASP A 283 -5.61 5.38 15.89
C ASP A 283 -6.33 6.67 16.29
N LYS A 284 -7.66 6.67 16.21
CA LYS A 284 -8.53 7.84 16.44
C LYS A 284 -8.13 9.04 15.57
N TRP A 285 -7.64 8.75 14.36
CA TRP A 285 -7.16 9.78 13.45
C TRP A 285 -8.33 10.55 12.84
N VAL A 286 -8.44 11.84 13.18
CA VAL A 286 -9.44 12.73 12.61
C VAL A 286 -8.90 13.39 11.35
N PHE A 287 -9.49 13.07 10.20
CA PHE A 287 -9.03 13.63 8.91
C PHE A 287 -10.21 13.84 7.95
N PRO A 288 -10.73 15.08 7.80
CA PRO A 288 -11.94 15.37 7.00
C PRO A 288 -11.65 15.48 5.49
N ALA A 289 -10.65 14.80 4.96
CA ALA A 289 -10.25 14.84 3.56
C ALA A 289 -9.89 13.42 3.03
N CYS A 290 -9.41 13.32 1.79
CA CYS A 290 -8.98 12.07 1.17
C CYS A 290 -7.47 11.85 1.39
N PRO A 291 -7.06 10.91 2.27
CA PRO A 291 -5.65 10.70 2.57
C PRO A 291 -4.89 9.93 1.49
N HIS A 292 -5.56 9.07 0.70
CA HIS A 292 -4.94 8.14 -0.25
C HIS A 292 -3.86 7.25 0.40
N ARG A 293 -4.17 6.67 1.55
CA ARG A 293 -3.23 5.90 2.37
C ARG A 293 -3.75 4.47 2.57
N PRO A 294 -3.42 3.53 1.68
CA PRO A 294 -3.83 2.14 1.80
C PRO A 294 -3.18 1.44 3.00
N ALA A 295 -3.78 0.33 3.44
CA ALA A 295 -3.14 -0.67 4.25
C ALA A 295 -2.66 -1.83 3.37
N SER A 296 -1.71 -2.64 3.88
CA SER A 296 -1.26 -3.87 3.24
C SER A 296 -1.20 -5.00 4.26
N MET A 297 -1.40 -6.23 3.82
CA MET A 297 -1.48 -7.41 4.69
C MET A 297 -0.67 -8.57 4.15
N GLY A 298 -0.27 -9.46 5.05
CA GLY A 298 0.32 -10.75 4.72
C GLY A 298 0.09 -11.76 5.84
N VAL A 299 0.13 -13.05 5.52
CA VAL A 299 -0.08 -14.14 6.48
C VAL A 299 1.08 -15.12 6.37
N ASP A 300 1.65 -15.54 7.52
CA ASP A 300 2.66 -16.59 7.54
C ASP A 300 2.05 -18.00 7.52
N ARG A 301 2.90 -19.02 7.36
CA ARG A 301 2.47 -20.42 7.32
C ARG A 301 1.78 -20.90 8.60
N GLN A 302 2.01 -20.23 9.74
CA GLN A 302 1.38 -20.57 11.01
C GLN A 302 0.05 -19.82 11.22
N GLY A 303 -0.35 -18.98 10.26
CA GLY A 303 -1.63 -18.27 10.26
C GLY A 303 -1.59 -16.93 11.00
N ARG A 304 -0.40 -16.41 11.38
CA ARG A 304 -0.30 -15.05 11.91
C ARG A 304 -0.56 -14.06 10.79
N LEU A 305 -1.55 -13.20 10.98
CA LEU A 305 -1.89 -12.09 10.09
C LEU A 305 -1.10 -10.84 10.49
N TYR A 306 -0.45 -10.21 9.54
CA TYR A 306 0.25 -8.94 9.70
C TYR A 306 -0.46 -7.85 8.91
N VAL A 307 -0.57 -6.66 9.49
CA VAL A 307 -1.15 -5.48 8.86
C VAL A 307 -0.17 -4.33 8.99
N VAL A 308 0.12 -3.64 7.88
CA VAL A 308 0.85 -2.36 7.89
C VAL A 308 -0.04 -1.26 7.36
N TRP A 309 0.04 -0.08 7.97
CA TRP A 309 -0.77 1.07 7.58
C TRP A 309 -0.11 2.38 7.96
N TYR A 310 -0.60 3.44 7.36
CA TYR A 310 -0.27 4.81 7.70
C TYR A 310 -1.34 5.41 8.60
N THR A 311 -0.94 6.23 9.56
CA THR A 311 -1.83 7.09 10.35
C THR A 311 -1.05 8.28 10.92
N GLU A 312 -1.76 9.35 11.27
CA GLU A 312 -1.20 10.47 12.02
C GLU A 312 -1.64 10.43 13.50
N GLY A 313 -2.58 9.53 13.83
CA GLY A 313 -3.08 9.34 15.18
C GLY A 313 -3.76 10.60 15.73
N THR A 314 -3.72 10.73 17.06
CA THR A 314 -4.24 11.91 17.78
C THR A 314 -3.21 13.02 17.96
N ASP A 315 -1.95 12.73 17.73
CA ASP A 315 -0.80 13.64 17.84
C ASP A 315 -0.40 14.27 16.50
N GLU A 316 -1.13 13.97 15.44
CA GLU A 316 -0.93 14.50 14.08
C GLU A 316 0.48 14.26 13.54
N ILE A 317 1.14 13.17 13.99
CA ILE A 317 2.48 12.80 13.55
C ILE A 317 2.40 11.69 12.51
N PRO A 318 2.78 11.95 11.24
CA PRO A 318 2.77 10.96 10.18
C PRO A 318 3.63 9.75 10.50
N ALA A 319 3.04 8.56 10.49
CA ALA A 319 3.78 7.34 10.79
C ALA A 319 3.23 6.10 10.05
N VAL A 320 4.14 5.16 9.78
CA VAL A 320 3.83 3.80 9.34
C VAL A 320 3.92 2.87 10.53
N TYR A 321 2.86 2.11 10.74
CA TYR A 321 2.75 1.13 11.81
C TYR A 321 2.58 -0.27 11.27
N VAL A 322 2.95 -1.24 12.09
CA VAL A 322 2.66 -2.66 11.91
C VAL A 322 2.01 -3.22 13.18
N ALA A 323 1.05 -4.11 13.00
CA ALA A 323 0.50 -4.98 14.06
C ALA A 323 0.28 -6.37 13.50
N TYR A 324 0.15 -7.35 14.38
CA TYR A 324 -0.16 -8.73 14.00
C TYR A 324 -1.30 -9.30 14.85
N SER A 325 -1.92 -10.35 14.34
CA SER A 325 -2.95 -11.14 15.02
C SER A 325 -2.54 -12.60 15.02
N ASP A 326 -2.58 -13.24 16.20
CA ASP A 326 -2.35 -14.68 16.40
C ASP A 326 -3.64 -15.48 16.49
N ASP A 327 -4.79 -14.80 16.51
CA ASP A 327 -6.12 -15.36 16.70
C ASP A 327 -7.02 -15.21 15.47
N ARG A 328 -6.39 -15.20 14.27
CA ARG A 328 -7.10 -15.11 12.98
C ARG A 328 -7.89 -13.81 12.83
N GLY A 329 -7.31 -12.68 13.21
CA GLY A 329 -7.89 -11.35 13.03
C GLY A 329 -8.99 -10.99 14.05
N ARG A 330 -9.13 -11.73 15.16
CA ARG A 330 -10.08 -11.35 16.23
C ARG A 330 -9.56 -10.21 17.09
N THR A 331 -8.26 -10.24 17.39
CA THR A 331 -7.57 -9.18 18.11
C THR A 331 -6.21 -8.90 17.48
N PHE A 332 -5.68 -7.72 17.72
CA PHE A 332 -4.38 -7.30 17.22
C PHE A 332 -3.44 -6.93 18.36
N SER A 333 -2.14 -7.19 18.15
CA SER A 333 -1.07 -6.75 19.04
C SER A 333 -1.05 -5.22 19.15
N PRO A 334 -0.42 -4.65 20.19
CA PRO A 334 -0.08 -3.24 20.16
C PRO A 334 0.68 -2.88 18.88
N LYS A 335 0.33 -1.74 18.27
CA LYS A 335 0.97 -1.26 17.05
C LYS A 335 2.42 -0.85 17.33
N ARG A 336 3.31 -1.15 16.38
CA ARG A 336 4.71 -0.75 16.39
C ARG A 336 4.98 0.22 15.25
N GLN A 337 5.57 1.38 15.56
CA GLN A 337 6.03 2.33 14.55
C GLN A 337 7.30 1.81 13.85
N LEU A 338 7.35 1.93 12.52
CA LEU A 338 8.48 1.50 11.70
C LEU A 338 9.37 2.67 11.25
N ASN A 339 8.78 3.79 10.80
CA ASN A 339 9.57 4.96 10.43
C ASN A 339 10.17 5.64 11.65
N VAL A 340 11.40 6.13 11.51
CA VAL A 340 12.14 6.78 12.61
C VAL A 340 12.27 8.29 12.42
N SER A 341 12.17 8.79 11.18
CA SER A 341 12.28 10.20 10.87
C SER A 341 10.97 10.92 11.22
N ARG A 342 11.08 12.09 11.88
CA ARG A 342 9.97 13.02 12.10
C ARG A 342 9.97 14.18 11.08
N ASN A 343 10.98 14.23 10.21
CA ASN A 343 11.15 15.28 9.19
C ASN A 343 10.75 14.82 7.79
N THR A 344 10.20 13.62 7.68
CA THR A 344 9.71 13.02 6.44
C THR A 344 8.26 12.56 6.61
N PHE A 345 7.54 12.49 5.50
CA PHE A 345 6.17 11.97 5.46
C PHE A 345 6.22 10.57 4.85
N PRO A 346 6.07 9.51 5.66
CA PRO A 346 5.97 8.15 5.14
C PRO A 346 4.65 7.97 4.39
N ASP A 347 4.63 7.10 3.37
CA ASP A 347 3.47 6.88 2.53
C ASP A 347 3.48 5.50 1.89
N HIS A 348 2.30 5.00 1.49
CA HIS A 348 2.09 3.77 0.72
C HIS A 348 2.88 2.56 1.25
N PRO A 349 2.72 2.17 2.54
CA PRO A 349 3.40 0.99 3.07
C PRO A 349 2.88 -0.28 2.42
N GLN A 350 3.81 -1.18 2.08
CA GLN A 350 3.54 -2.51 1.56
C GLN A 350 4.28 -3.55 2.41
N ILE A 351 3.68 -4.71 2.59
CA ILE A 351 4.29 -5.83 3.31
C ILE A 351 4.26 -7.10 2.47
N ALA A 352 5.35 -7.85 2.51
CA ALA A 352 5.37 -9.26 2.11
C ALA A 352 5.84 -10.11 3.29
N VAL A 353 5.23 -11.27 3.42
CA VAL A 353 5.48 -12.23 4.50
C VAL A 353 5.80 -13.55 3.87
N ASP A 354 6.99 -14.11 4.15
CA ASP A 354 7.33 -15.43 3.66
C ASP A 354 6.74 -16.55 4.55
N PRO A 355 6.79 -17.81 4.11
CA PRO A 355 6.23 -18.90 4.87
C PRO A 355 6.82 -19.06 6.28
N GLU A 356 8.05 -18.66 6.51
CA GLU A 356 8.74 -18.73 7.80
C GLU A 356 8.41 -17.56 8.72
N GLY A 357 7.63 -16.57 8.24
CA GLY A 357 7.26 -15.36 8.99
C GLY A 357 8.37 -14.31 9.00
N ARG A 358 9.26 -14.33 8.01
CA ARG A 358 10.17 -13.21 7.75
C ARG A 358 9.41 -12.14 6.98
N LEU A 359 9.59 -10.90 7.36
CA LEU A 359 8.81 -9.77 6.88
C LEU A 359 9.70 -8.78 6.15
N VAL A 360 9.21 -8.30 5.02
CA VAL A 360 9.75 -7.11 4.36
C VAL A 360 8.63 -6.07 4.29
N VAL A 361 8.87 -4.92 4.89
CA VAL A 361 8.00 -3.75 4.78
C VAL A 361 8.74 -2.67 4.00
N ILE A 362 8.10 -2.15 2.97
CA ILE A 362 8.64 -1.12 2.09
C ILE A 362 7.63 0.04 2.01
N TRP A 363 8.11 1.28 2.00
CA TRP A 363 7.26 2.47 1.91
C TRP A 363 7.99 3.64 1.25
N GLU A 364 7.25 4.68 0.92
CA GLU A 364 7.82 5.96 0.50
C GLU A 364 8.14 6.82 1.71
N GLU A 365 9.23 7.57 1.66
CA GLU A 365 9.48 8.68 2.58
C GLU A 365 9.70 9.98 1.80
N GLN A 366 8.73 10.87 1.90
CA GLN A 366 8.83 12.17 1.28
C GLN A 366 9.58 13.13 2.20
N GLY A 367 10.83 13.40 1.83
CA GLY A 367 11.64 14.46 2.43
C GLY A 367 11.41 15.84 1.77
N PRO A 368 12.08 16.86 2.26
CA PRO A 368 11.92 18.25 1.74
C PRO A 368 12.41 18.42 0.30
N VAL A 369 13.33 17.58 -0.17
CA VAL A 369 13.94 17.70 -1.50
C VAL A 369 13.46 16.60 -2.44
N LYS A 370 13.35 15.38 -1.95
CA LYS A 370 13.00 14.21 -2.77
C LYS A 370 12.20 13.19 -2.00
N ARG A 371 11.63 12.27 -2.75
CA ARG A 371 10.93 11.10 -2.24
C ARG A 371 11.87 9.90 -2.34
N ASP A 372 12.04 9.20 -1.24
CA ASP A 372 12.87 8.02 -1.13
C ASP A 372 11.98 6.76 -0.94
N VAL A 373 12.49 5.63 -1.37
CA VAL A 373 11.97 4.30 -1.08
C VAL A 373 12.80 3.71 0.03
N VAL A 374 12.15 3.33 1.12
CA VAL A 374 12.79 2.76 2.30
C VAL A 374 12.21 1.41 2.66
N MET A 375 13.02 0.59 3.31
CA MET A 375 12.68 -0.77 3.68
C MET A 375 13.10 -1.06 5.12
N SER A 376 12.28 -1.81 5.85
CA SER A 376 12.61 -2.41 7.13
C SER A 376 12.24 -3.89 7.09
N VAL A 377 13.00 -4.74 7.73
CA VAL A 377 12.80 -6.19 7.72
C VAL A 377 12.76 -6.77 9.13
N SER A 378 12.05 -7.87 9.27
CA SER A 378 12.04 -8.69 10.49
C SER A 378 12.31 -10.14 10.11
N THR A 379 13.15 -10.82 10.89
CA THR A 379 13.44 -12.25 10.73
C THR A 379 12.89 -13.11 11.87
N ASP A 380 12.17 -12.49 12.81
CA ASP A 380 11.67 -13.08 14.05
C ASP A 380 10.14 -12.92 14.19
N ARG A 381 9.41 -13.01 13.07
CA ARG A 381 7.95 -12.92 13.03
C ARG A 381 7.40 -11.61 13.59
N GLY A 382 8.10 -10.47 13.32
CA GLY A 382 7.67 -9.14 13.73
C GLY A 382 8.01 -8.76 15.17
N ALA A 383 8.77 -9.57 15.90
CA ALA A 383 9.22 -9.25 17.25
C ALA A 383 10.20 -8.07 17.24
N ALA A 384 11.11 -8.00 16.25
CA ALA A 384 11.96 -6.85 16.01
C ALA A 384 12.03 -6.49 14.52
N PHE A 385 12.34 -5.22 14.24
CA PHE A 385 12.57 -4.71 12.89
C PHE A 385 13.91 -4.00 12.81
N THR A 386 14.57 -4.10 11.64
CA THR A 386 15.78 -3.31 11.38
C THR A 386 15.44 -1.83 11.30
N THR A 387 16.43 -0.98 11.53
CA THR A 387 16.31 0.44 11.17
C THR A 387 15.99 0.59 9.68
N PRO A 388 15.13 1.56 9.28
CA PRO A 388 14.78 1.77 7.90
C PRO A 388 16.02 2.03 7.03
N ARG A 389 16.11 1.29 5.93
CA ARG A 389 17.19 1.41 4.95
C ARG A 389 16.65 1.97 3.64
N LYS A 390 17.32 2.96 3.12
CA LYS A 390 17.04 3.53 1.81
C LYS A 390 17.51 2.61 0.69
N LEU A 391 16.69 2.44 -0.36
CA LEU A 391 16.97 1.58 -1.52
C LEU A 391 17.35 2.35 -2.79
N ASN A 392 16.85 3.57 -2.96
CA ASN A 392 17.05 4.39 -4.17
C ASN A 392 18.08 5.48 -3.99
N GLU A 393 18.63 5.97 -5.08
CA GLU A 393 19.52 7.15 -5.14
C GLU A 393 18.80 8.36 -5.72
N ARG A 394 17.90 8.14 -6.67
CA ARG A 394 17.13 9.16 -7.37
C ARG A 394 15.73 9.25 -6.75
N LYS A 395 14.99 10.33 -7.08
CA LYS A 395 13.60 10.47 -6.68
C LYS A 395 12.78 9.26 -7.15
N SER A 396 12.18 8.54 -6.20
CA SER A 396 11.44 7.31 -6.44
C SER A 396 10.11 7.29 -5.72
N GLN A 397 9.17 6.50 -6.21
CA GLN A 397 7.83 6.38 -5.65
C GLN A 397 7.20 5.02 -5.97
N THR A 398 6.02 4.76 -5.41
CA THR A 398 5.19 3.58 -5.62
C THR A 398 5.97 2.26 -5.41
N PRO A 399 6.62 2.08 -4.24
CA PRO A 399 7.28 0.83 -3.95
C PRO A 399 6.27 -0.30 -3.72
N VAL A 400 6.59 -1.47 -4.22
CA VAL A 400 5.82 -2.70 -4.04
C VAL A 400 6.74 -3.86 -3.71
N VAL A 401 6.21 -4.85 -3.00
CA VAL A 401 6.93 -6.04 -2.60
C VAL A 401 6.08 -7.28 -2.74
N ALA A 402 6.67 -8.36 -3.21
CA ALA A 402 6.08 -9.70 -3.24
C ALA A 402 7.10 -10.72 -2.75
N VAL A 403 6.67 -11.95 -2.47
CA VAL A 403 7.53 -13.04 -2.03
C VAL A 403 7.03 -14.35 -2.58
N ASN A 404 7.94 -15.25 -2.96
CA ASN A 404 7.60 -16.62 -3.33
C ASN A 404 7.73 -17.58 -2.13
N ARG A 405 7.34 -18.85 -2.33
CA ARG A 405 7.38 -19.87 -1.28
C ARG A 405 8.80 -20.24 -0.85
N GLN A 406 9.83 -19.94 -1.65
CA GLN A 406 11.24 -20.13 -1.30
C GLN A 406 11.81 -18.98 -0.45
N GLY A 407 10.98 -17.97 -0.08
CA GLY A 407 11.39 -16.83 0.71
C GLY A 407 12.30 -15.85 -0.05
N VAL A 408 12.16 -15.80 -1.39
CA VAL A 408 12.79 -14.76 -2.20
C VAL A 408 11.78 -13.61 -2.35
N PHE A 409 12.17 -12.44 -1.88
CA PHE A 409 11.39 -11.23 -2.03
C PHE A 409 11.73 -10.53 -3.34
N ALA A 410 10.72 -10.02 -4.01
CA ALA A 410 10.82 -9.13 -5.16
C ALA A 410 10.40 -7.73 -4.73
N LEU A 411 11.26 -6.77 -4.95
CA LEU A 411 11.04 -5.35 -4.70
C LEU A 411 10.91 -4.66 -6.06
N ALA A 412 9.98 -3.74 -6.21
CA ALA A 412 9.93 -2.87 -7.38
C ALA A 412 9.49 -1.46 -7.01
N TRP A 413 9.94 -0.46 -7.75
CA TRP A 413 9.54 0.93 -7.60
C TRP A 413 9.73 1.71 -8.88
N MET A 414 9.09 2.86 -8.98
CA MET A 414 9.27 3.77 -10.09
C MET A 414 10.32 4.84 -9.75
N GLU A 415 11.29 5.05 -10.63
CA GLU A 415 12.19 6.19 -10.59
C GLU A 415 11.78 7.25 -11.63
N HIS A 416 11.80 8.51 -11.22
CA HIS A 416 11.64 9.60 -12.16
C HIS A 416 12.93 9.81 -12.95
N ALA A 417 12.83 9.72 -14.27
CA ALA A 417 13.91 10.00 -15.21
C ALA A 417 13.45 11.03 -16.24
N MET A 418 14.36 11.87 -16.69
CA MET A 418 14.07 12.81 -17.79
C MET A 418 14.94 12.45 -18.99
N PRO A 419 14.35 12.17 -20.16
CA PRO A 419 12.92 12.03 -20.43
C PRO A 419 12.39 10.62 -20.05
N GLY A 420 11.13 10.53 -19.58
CA GLY A 420 10.43 9.28 -19.34
C GLY A 420 10.47 8.80 -17.90
N HIS A 421 10.25 7.50 -17.71
CA HIS A 421 10.17 6.82 -16.40
C HIS A 421 11.01 5.56 -16.41
N LYS A 422 11.39 5.08 -15.23
CA LYS A 422 12.07 3.80 -15.05
C LYS A 422 11.35 2.98 -14.00
N ILE A 423 11.16 1.70 -14.26
CA ILE A 423 10.82 0.71 -13.23
C ILE A 423 12.11 0.02 -12.82
N VAL A 424 12.42 0.06 -11.54
CA VAL A 424 13.56 -0.63 -10.95
C VAL A 424 13.05 -1.83 -10.20
N THR A 425 13.65 -2.99 -10.43
CA THR A 425 13.39 -4.22 -9.69
C THR A 425 14.65 -4.70 -8.98
N GLN A 426 14.48 -5.36 -7.84
CA GLN A 426 15.57 -5.94 -7.08
C GLN A 426 15.04 -7.13 -6.29
N THR A 427 15.82 -8.20 -6.17
CA THR A 427 15.48 -9.33 -5.31
C THR A 427 16.15 -9.17 -3.95
N LEU A 428 15.59 -9.83 -2.93
CA LEU A 428 16.15 -9.90 -1.58
C LEU A 428 15.97 -11.31 -1.02
N ARG A 429 17.03 -11.88 -0.45
CA ARG A 429 16.97 -13.11 0.36
C ARG A 429 17.34 -12.76 1.79
N LEU A 430 16.44 -13.03 2.73
CA LEU A 430 16.72 -12.84 4.15
C LEU A 430 17.40 -14.08 4.73
N SER A 431 18.39 -13.85 5.56
CA SER A 431 19.02 -14.91 6.35
C SER A 431 18.02 -15.47 7.37
N PRO A 432 18.14 -16.75 7.76
CA PRO A 432 17.41 -17.29 8.89
C PRO A 432 17.65 -16.43 10.15
N ALA A 433 16.65 -16.38 11.04
CA ALA A 433 16.87 -15.77 12.35
C ALA A 433 18.09 -16.42 13.03
N PRO A 434 18.95 -15.64 13.71
CA PRO A 434 20.01 -16.22 14.51
C PRO A 434 19.39 -17.24 15.47
N VAL A 435 19.87 -18.49 15.44
CA VAL A 435 19.48 -19.48 16.42
C VAL A 435 19.89 -18.90 17.77
N ALA A 436 18.91 -18.59 18.63
CA ALA A 436 19.21 -18.17 19.99
C ALA A 436 20.10 -19.25 20.59
N ALA A 437 21.35 -18.89 20.96
CA ALA A 437 22.24 -19.80 21.65
C ALA A 437 21.48 -20.34 22.86
N GLN A 438 21.13 -21.63 22.82
CA GLN A 438 20.56 -22.28 24.00
C GLN A 438 21.55 -22.07 25.10
N ALA A 439 21.19 -21.27 26.12
CA ALA A 439 21.96 -21.17 27.32
C ALA A 439 22.05 -22.59 27.88
N VAL A 440 23.25 -23.20 27.74
CA VAL A 440 23.59 -24.44 28.43
C VAL A 440 23.51 -24.10 29.90
N GLN A 441 22.46 -24.61 30.57
CA GLN A 441 22.33 -24.61 32.02
C GLN A 441 23.27 -25.61 32.63
#